data_40fc5a455881b605b7842dd120335414
#
_entry.id   40fc5a455881b605b7842dd120335414
#
_cell.length_a   1.000
_cell.length_b   1.000
_cell.length_c   1.000
_cell.angle_alpha   90.00
_cell.angle_beta   90.00
_cell.angle_gamma   90.00
#
_symmetry.space_group_name_H-M   'P 1'
#
loop_
_entity.id
_entity.type
_entity.pdbx_description
1 polymer ?
#
loop_
_entity_poly.entity_id
_entity_poly.type
_entity_poly.pdbx_seq_one_letter_code
_entity_poly.pdbx_strand_id
1 'polypeptide(L)'
;MDKVYILVLLLMIIPILICIKYAGKVKSEVASSIVKCLVLMIITILSNGVFVLSDNQLFSYVMEGLYLFSFDVLLIYILQYSQQYTQVFSEVTLFRTGCFVVAGLDGISLLLNVFFHHVFTLKAENYISFQMYHISDKTIFYYLHYGFSYCLMFCIIASFLTKIVQISDFYRKKYVPILGVFCVIVILNIVCNISEFPLDISLLFFVFASILICYLTLYRSPKELIDKTLSIVVAGMNNAVICF
;
A
#
# COMPACT_ATOMS: atom_id res chain seq x y z
N MET A 1 2.34 -25.19 4.04
CA MET A 1 1.75 -23.85 4.21
C MET A 1 2.16 -22.92 3.08
N ASP A 2 3.40 -22.95 2.64
CA ASP A 2 4.00 -21.99 1.70
C ASP A 2 3.42 -22.04 0.29
N LYS A 3 3.16 -23.25 -0.24
CA LYS A 3 2.48 -23.39 -1.56
C LYS A 3 1.07 -22.80 -1.58
N VAL A 4 0.35 -22.92 -0.46
CA VAL A 4 -0.99 -22.34 -0.31
C VAL A 4 -0.89 -20.81 -0.23
N TYR A 5 0.07 -20.27 0.53
CA TYR A 5 0.34 -18.85 0.63
C TYR A 5 0.64 -18.25 -0.74
N ILE A 6 1.57 -18.85 -1.49
CA ILE A 6 1.93 -18.38 -2.84
C ILE A 6 0.75 -18.49 -3.79
N LEU A 7 -0.02 -19.58 -3.74
CA LEU A 7 -1.22 -19.73 -4.58
C LEU A 7 -2.22 -18.59 -4.28
N VAL A 8 -2.44 -18.26 -3.00
CA VAL A 8 -3.32 -17.16 -2.62
C VAL A 8 -2.80 -15.83 -3.13
N LEU A 9 -1.49 -15.55 -2.97
CA LEU A 9 -0.87 -14.33 -3.50
C LEU A 9 -1.03 -14.21 -5.02
N LEU A 10 -0.79 -15.29 -5.77
CA LEU A 10 -0.94 -15.29 -7.23
C LEU A 10 -2.40 -15.09 -7.66
N LEU A 11 -3.35 -15.71 -6.94
CA LEU A 11 -4.79 -15.50 -7.19
C LEU A 11 -5.21 -14.05 -6.95
N MET A 12 -4.56 -13.34 -6.01
CA MET A 12 -4.83 -11.92 -5.75
C MET A 12 -4.37 -10.98 -6.86
N ILE A 13 -3.47 -11.42 -7.75
CA ILE A 13 -3.06 -10.62 -8.93
C ILE A 13 -4.25 -10.40 -9.87
N ILE A 14 -5.17 -11.35 -9.99
CA ILE A 14 -6.34 -11.24 -10.89
C ILE A 14 -7.21 -10.02 -10.55
N PRO A 15 -7.72 -9.85 -9.32
CA PRO A 15 -8.50 -8.67 -8.96
C PRO A 15 -7.70 -7.37 -9.06
N ILE A 16 -6.38 -7.39 -8.79
CA ILE A 16 -5.53 -6.21 -8.99
C ILE A 16 -5.51 -5.80 -10.46
N LEU A 17 -5.35 -6.74 -11.40
CA LEU A 17 -5.36 -6.46 -12.84
C LEU A 17 -6.72 -5.91 -13.31
N ILE A 18 -7.81 -6.41 -12.75
CA ILE A 18 -9.16 -5.87 -13.00
C ILE A 18 -9.25 -4.42 -12.50
N CYS A 19 -8.74 -4.12 -11.29
CA CYS A 19 -8.70 -2.78 -10.75
C CYS A 19 -7.84 -1.84 -11.60
N ILE A 20 -6.68 -2.28 -12.08
CA ILE A 20 -5.80 -1.49 -12.99
C ILE A 20 -6.55 -1.15 -14.28
N LYS A 21 -7.19 -2.14 -14.92
CA LYS A 21 -7.96 -1.93 -16.14
C LYS A 21 -9.11 -0.95 -15.94
N TYR A 22 -9.76 -1.00 -14.78
CA TYR A 22 -10.86 -0.09 -14.44
C TYR A 22 -10.35 1.32 -14.13
N ALA A 23 -9.35 1.45 -13.27
CA ALA A 23 -8.75 2.72 -12.89
C ALA A 23 -8.11 3.44 -14.09
N GLY A 24 -7.48 2.71 -15.01
CA GLY A 24 -6.87 3.26 -16.23
C GLY A 24 -7.86 3.92 -17.21
N LYS A 25 -9.16 3.65 -17.07
CA LYS A 25 -10.22 4.32 -17.86
C LYS A 25 -10.60 5.68 -17.28
N VAL A 26 -10.28 5.94 -16.00
CA VAL A 26 -10.63 7.17 -15.31
C VAL A 26 -9.51 8.19 -15.50
N LYS A 27 -9.79 9.27 -16.22
CA LYS A 27 -8.84 10.36 -16.47
C LYS A 27 -8.76 11.29 -15.25
N SER A 28 -8.05 10.89 -14.19
CA SER A 28 -7.78 11.72 -13.03
C SER A 28 -6.40 11.42 -12.45
N GLU A 29 -5.77 12.38 -11.79
CA GLU A 29 -4.48 12.21 -11.12
C GLU A 29 -4.55 11.15 -10.02
N VAL A 30 -5.66 11.13 -9.27
CA VAL A 30 -5.93 10.14 -8.23
C VAL A 30 -5.97 8.73 -8.81
N ALA A 31 -6.66 8.52 -9.94
CA ALA A 31 -6.71 7.22 -10.62
C ALA A 31 -5.32 6.81 -11.12
N SER A 32 -4.54 7.75 -11.65
CA SER A 32 -3.15 7.50 -12.07
C SER A 32 -2.28 7.02 -10.90
N SER A 33 -2.40 7.64 -9.72
CA SER A 33 -1.66 7.22 -8.52
C SER A 33 -2.11 5.84 -8.02
N ILE A 34 -3.41 5.54 -8.07
CA ILE A 34 -3.94 4.20 -7.74
C ILE A 34 -3.35 3.15 -8.69
N VAL A 35 -3.30 3.42 -10.01
CA VAL A 35 -2.70 2.47 -10.97
C VAL A 35 -1.25 2.20 -10.64
N LYS A 36 -0.45 3.22 -10.31
CA LYS A 36 0.95 3.06 -9.91
C LYS A 36 1.09 2.21 -8.64
N CYS A 37 0.24 2.44 -7.63
CA CYS A 37 0.19 1.63 -6.42
C CYS A 37 -0.11 0.16 -6.74
N LEU A 38 -1.12 -0.10 -7.59
CA LEU A 38 -1.51 -1.47 -7.94
C LEU A 38 -0.43 -2.20 -8.77
N VAL A 39 0.27 -1.50 -9.67
CA VAL A 39 1.40 -2.08 -10.42
C VAL A 39 2.56 -2.43 -9.47
N LEU A 40 2.92 -1.53 -8.55
CA LEU A 40 3.94 -1.80 -7.55
C LEU A 40 3.55 -2.95 -6.61
N MET A 41 2.27 -3.05 -6.25
CA MET A 41 1.76 -4.17 -5.47
C MET A 41 2.00 -5.52 -6.18
N ILE A 42 1.83 -5.59 -7.50
CA ILE A 42 2.15 -6.82 -8.28
C ILE A 42 3.65 -7.13 -8.17
N ILE A 43 4.53 -6.12 -8.30
CA ILE A 43 5.98 -6.32 -8.18
C ILE A 43 6.32 -6.83 -6.78
N THR A 44 5.75 -6.24 -5.73
CA THR A 44 5.94 -6.65 -4.34
C THR A 44 5.48 -8.09 -4.11
N ILE A 45 4.31 -8.48 -4.64
CA ILE A 45 3.80 -9.87 -4.57
C ILE A 45 4.75 -10.85 -5.25
N LEU A 46 5.19 -10.51 -6.46
CA LEU A 46 6.09 -11.39 -7.23
C LEU A 46 7.44 -11.54 -6.54
N SER A 47 8.02 -10.45 -6.03
CA SER A 47 9.30 -10.49 -5.32
C SER A 47 9.22 -11.35 -4.05
N ASN A 48 8.17 -11.18 -3.24
CA ASN A 48 7.94 -12.00 -2.05
C ASN A 48 7.67 -13.47 -2.41
N GLY A 49 6.83 -13.73 -3.42
CA GLY A 49 6.55 -15.09 -3.88
C GLY A 49 7.80 -15.83 -4.38
N VAL A 50 8.66 -15.13 -5.12
CA VAL A 50 9.94 -15.68 -5.60
C VAL A 50 10.93 -15.89 -4.44
N PHE A 51 10.98 -14.98 -3.47
CA PHE A 51 11.77 -15.15 -2.25
C PHE A 51 11.42 -16.45 -1.52
N VAL A 52 10.13 -16.68 -1.29
CA VAL A 52 9.61 -17.88 -0.58
C VAL A 52 9.89 -19.17 -1.36
N LEU A 53 9.93 -19.12 -2.71
CA LEU A 53 10.18 -20.29 -3.56
C LEU A 53 11.68 -20.58 -3.81
N SER A 54 12.56 -19.65 -3.44
CA SER A 54 13.97 -19.73 -3.82
C SER A 54 14.75 -20.69 -2.95
N ASP A 55 15.44 -21.63 -3.58
CA ASP A 55 16.41 -22.54 -2.94
C ASP A 55 17.85 -21.99 -2.97
N ASN A 56 18.06 -20.81 -3.58
CA ASN A 56 19.38 -20.18 -3.72
C ASN A 56 19.48 -18.99 -2.77
N GLN A 57 20.42 -19.05 -1.83
CA GLN A 57 20.62 -18.02 -0.81
C GLN A 57 20.89 -16.64 -1.41
N LEU A 58 21.78 -16.52 -2.39
CA LEU A 58 22.12 -15.23 -2.99
C LEU A 58 20.91 -14.62 -3.69
N PHE A 59 20.15 -15.45 -4.41
CA PHE A 59 18.93 -15.01 -5.08
C PHE A 59 17.84 -14.61 -4.08
N SER A 60 17.74 -15.30 -2.96
CA SER A 60 16.83 -14.94 -1.85
C SER A 60 17.19 -13.58 -1.26
N TYR A 61 18.46 -13.24 -1.07
CA TYR A 61 18.88 -11.90 -0.64
C TYR A 61 18.43 -10.81 -1.62
N VAL A 62 18.58 -11.05 -2.93
CA VAL A 62 18.15 -10.08 -3.96
C VAL A 62 16.65 -9.91 -3.95
N MET A 63 15.88 -11.00 -3.86
CA MET A 63 14.42 -10.95 -3.91
C MET A 63 13.83 -10.31 -2.66
N GLU A 64 14.38 -10.58 -1.48
CA GLU A 64 13.97 -9.92 -0.24
C GLU A 64 14.31 -8.42 -0.27
N GLY A 65 15.52 -8.05 -0.74
CA GLY A 65 15.86 -6.65 -0.94
C GLY A 65 14.93 -5.93 -1.92
N LEU A 66 14.57 -6.59 -3.03
CA LEU A 66 13.62 -6.06 -4.00
C LEU A 66 12.20 -5.94 -3.41
N TYR A 67 11.78 -6.91 -2.59
CA TYR A 67 10.52 -6.87 -1.88
C TYR A 67 10.44 -5.64 -0.95
N LEU A 68 11.42 -5.46 -0.07
CA LEU A 68 11.47 -4.34 0.87
C LEU A 68 11.52 -2.98 0.14
N PHE A 69 12.37 -2.85 -0.87
CA PHE A 69 12.46 -1.63 -1.67
C PHE A 69 11.16 -1.31 -2.42
N SER A 70 10.54 -2.31 -3.07
CA SER A 70 9.29 -2.11 -3.79
C SER A 70 8.15 -1.70 -2.86
N PHE A 71 8.18 -2.17 -1.61
CA PHE A 71 7.23 -1.80 -0.58
C PHE A 71 7.36 -0.33 -0.16
N ASP A 72 8.58 0.18 0.02
CA ASP A 72 8.80 1.59 0.32
C ASP A 72 8.34 2.51 -0.83
N VAL A 73 8.66 2.14 -2.07
CA VAL A 73 8.18 2.88 -3.24
C VAL A 73 6.66 2.85 -3.33
N LEU A 74 6.04 1.72 -3.00
CA LEU A 74 4.57 1.60 -2.90
C LEU A 74 4.01 2.58 -1.88
N LEU A 75 4.59 2.66 -0.68
CA LEU A 75 4.15 3.60 0.37
C LEU A 75 4.28 5.07 -0.07
N ILE A 76 5.33 5.44 -0.81
CA ILE A 76 5.48 6.79 -1.37
C ILE A 76 4.35 7.10 -2.36
N TYR A 77 3.96 6.15 -3.22
CA TYR A 77 2.82 6.36 -4.13
C TYR A 77 1.47 6.36 -3.41
N ILE A 78 1.31 5.59 -2.32
CA ILE A 78 0.13 5.69 -1.45
C ILE A 78 0.07 7.06 -0.77
N LEU A 79 1.21 7.60 -0.33
CA LEU A 79 1.29 8.96 0.19
C LEU A 79 0.89 9.99 -0.87
N GLN A 80 1.40 9.87 -2.10
CA GLN A 80 0.98 10.71 -3.22
C GLN A 80 -0.53 10.62 -3.47
N TYR A 81 -1.08 9.41 -3.48
CA TYR A 81 -2.52 9.19 -3.58
C TYR A 81 -3.27 9.90 -2.44
N SER A 82 -2.82 9.75 -1.19
CA SER A 82 -3.47 10.38 -0.04
C SER A 82 -3.50 11.90 -0.15
N GLN A 83 -2.39 12.52 -0.56
CA GLN A 83 -2.28 13.95 -0.78
C GLN A 83 -3.21 14.45 -1.89
N GLN A 84 -3.25 13.75 -3.03
CA GLN A 84 -4.13 14.09 -4.15
C GLN A 84 -5.62 13.91 -3.82
N TYR A 85 -5.96 12.84 -3.07
CA TYR A 85 -7.34 12.55 -2.72
C TYR A 85 -7.88 13.48 -1.63
N THR A 86 -7.06 13.82 -0.66
CA THR A 86 -7.43 14.71 0.46
C THR A 86 -7.25 16.18 0.12
N GLN A 87 -6.42 16.52 -0.87
CA GLN A 87 -5.95 17.86 -1.17
C GLN A 87 -5.24 18.52 0.04
N VAL A 88 -4.64 17.69 0.90
CA VAL A 88 -3.86 18.14 2.05
C VAL A 88 -2.38 17.92 1.72
N PHE A 89 -1.54 18.90 1.98
CA PHE A 89 -0.10 18.88 1.66
C PHE A 89 0.22 18.63 0.17
N SER A 90 -0.69 18.97 -0.74
CA SER A 90 -0.55 18.73 -2.19
C SER A 90 0.64 19.46 -2.84
N GLU A 91 1.04 20.61 -2.28
CA GLU A 91 2.11 21.46 -2.83
C GLU A 91 3.53 21.04 -2.38
N VAL A 92 3.67 20.06 -1.50
CA VAL A 92 4.97 19.66 -0.93
C VAL A 92 5.68 18.67 -1.86
N THR A 93 5.99 19.12 -3.09
CA THR A 93 6.75 18.32 -4.06
C THR A 93 8.16 17.98 -3.54
N LEU A 94 8.80 18.93 -2.84
CA LEU A 94 10.13 18.75 -2.26
C LEU A 94 10.17 17.60 -1.25
N PHE A 95 9.15 17.51 -0.39
CA PHE A 95 9.05 16.40 0.58
C PHE A 95 8.96 15.04 -0.11
N ARG A 96 8.14 14.92 -1.14
CA ARG A 96 8.01 13.68 -1.92
C ARG A 96 9.30 13.32 -2.64
N THR A 97 9.98 14.30 -3.24
CA THR A 97 11.30 14.07 -3.85
C THR A 97 12.30 13.60 -2.81
N GLY A 98 12.30 14.19 -1.60
CA GLY A 98 13.12 13.73 -0.46
C GLY A 98 12.83 12.28 -0.10
N CYS A 99 11.56 11.88 -0.02
CA CYS A 99 11.18 10.48 0.23
C CYS A 99 11.72 9.52 -0.84
N PHE A 100 11.67 9.89 -2.13
CA PHE A 100 12.26 9.07 -3.19
C PHE A 100 13.78 8.98 -3.10
N VAL A 101 14.47 10.05 -2.70
CA VAL A 101 15.92 10.02 -2.48
C VAL A 101 16.27 9.09 -1.31
N VAL A 102 15.54 9.18 -0.19
CA VAL A 102 15.75 8.29 0.96
C VAL A 102 15.48 6.84 0.58
N ALA A 103 14.35 6.55 -0.09
CA ALA A 103 14.05 5.20 -0.56
C ALA A 103 15.10 4.69 -1.55
N GLY A 104 15.65 5.55 -2.42
CA GLY A 104 16.72 5.17 -3.34
C GLY A 104 18.02 4.80 -2.62
N LEU A 105 18.40 5.56 -1.59
CA LEU A 105 19.57 5.26 -0.76
C LEU A 105 19.38 3.96 0.03
N ASP A 106 18.18 3.77 0.59
CA ASP A 106 17.82 2.53 1.27
C ASP A 106 17.83 1.33 0.32
N GLY A 107 17.26 1.48 -0.89
CA GLY A 107 17.30 0.46 -1.93
C GLY A 107 18.72 0.05 -2.34
N ILE A 108 19.64 1.02 -2.45
CA ILE A 108 21.08 0.73 -2.67
C ILE A 108 21.64 -0.06 -1.49
N SER A 109 21.33 0.34 -0.25
CA SER A 109 21.75 -0.39 0.95
C SER A 109 21.24 -1.83 0.95
N LEU A 110 19.97 -2.05 0.60
CA LEU A 110 19.36 -3.38 0.49
C LEU A 110 20.04 -4.25 -0.59
N LEU A 111 20.39 -3.67 -1.76
CA LEU A 111 21.14 -4.38 -2.79
C LEU A 111 22.57 -4.73 -2.33
N LEU A 112 23.25 -3.83 -1.63
CA LEU A 112 24.57 -4.10 -1.06
C LEU A 112 24.55 -5.14 0.05
N ASN A 113 23.38 -5.38 0.67
CA ASN A 113 23.22 -6.42 1.70
C ASN A 113 23.53 -7.82 1.20
N VAL A 114 23.41 -8.06 -0.11
CA VAL A 114 23.80 -9.33 -0.74
C VAL A 114 25.29 -9.68 -0.51
N PHE A 115 26.13 -8.65 -0.40
CA PHE A 115 27.59 -8.80 -0.24
C PHE A 115 28.04 -8.59 1.20
N PHE A 116 27.45 -7.62 1.90
CA PHE A 116 27.94 -7.16 3.20
C PHE A 116 27.12 -7.68 4.38
N HIS A 117 25.91 -8.20 4.15
CA HIS A 117 24.99 -8.69 5.19
C HIS A 117 24.75 -7.70 6.32
N HIS A 118 24.78 -6.40 6.01
CA HIS A 118 24.73 -5.31 6.99
C HIS A 118 23.32 -4.87 7.36
N VAL A 119 22.29 -5.28 6.59
CA VAL A 119 20.89 -4.98 6.89
C VAL A 119 20.24 -6.15 7.63
N PHE A 120 20.29 -7.34 7.04
CA PHE A 120 19.78 -8.59 7.63
C PHE A 120 20.59 -9.79 7.15
N THR A 121 20.49 -10.90 7.88
CA THR A 121 21.04 -12.19 7.45
C THR A 121 19.93 -13.20 7.22
N LEU A 122 20.15 -14.12 6.29
CA LEU A 122 19.22 -15.21 5.98
C LEU A 122 19.76 -16.53 6.51
N LYS A 123 18.90 -17.27 7.24
CA LYS A 123 19.14 -18.66 7.64
C LYS A 123 18.22 -19.59 6.85
N ALA A 124 18.76 -20.73 6.47
CA ALA A 124 18.01 -21.80 5.84
C ALA A 124 17.36 -22.68 6.90
N GLU A 125 16.06 -22.88 6.80
CA GLU A 125 15.35 -23.93 7.52
C GLU A 125 14.99 -25.05 6.56
N ASN A 126 15.39 -26.28 6.93
CA ASN A 126 15.10 -27.48 6.17
C ASN A 126 13.74 -28.03 6.59
N TYR A 127 12.74 -27.89 5.73
CA TYR A 127 11.49 -28.62 5.84
C TYR A 127 11.59 -29.96 5.08
N ILE A 128 10.73 -30.92 5.39
CA ILE A 128 10.79 -32.32 4.91
C ILE A 128 10.94 -32.44 3.37
N SER A 129 10.58 -31.42 2.59
CA SER A 129 10.57 -31.48 1.13
C SER A 129 11.24 -30.28 0.41
N PHE A 130 11.69 -29.26 1.12
CA PHE A 130 12.32 -28.05 0.53
C PHE A 130 13.05 -27.23 1.60
N GLN A 131 13.96 -26.38 1.13
CA GLN A 131 14.72 -25.43 1.94
C GLN A 131 14.06 -24.06 1.82
N MET A 132 13.78 -23.40 2.94
CA MET A 132 13.23 -22.06 2.99
C MET A 132 14.21 -21.13 3.70
N TYR A 133 14.37 -19.92 3.17
CA TYR A 133 15.17 -18.89 3.82
C TYR A 133 14.27 -17.96 4.62
N HIS A 134 14.69 -17.59 5.81
CA HIS A 134 14.03 -16.59 6.64
C HIS A 134 15.06 -15.61 7.22
N ILE A 135 14.62 -14.40 7.56
CA ILE A 135 15.47 -13.39 8.19
C ILE A 135 15.78 -13.83 9.62
N SER A 136 17.08 -14.01 9.93
CA SER A 136 17.50 -14.47 11.26
C SER A 136 18.00 -13.34 12.14
N ASP A 137 18.93 -12.52 11.64
CA ASP A 137 19.51 -11.42 12.40
C ASP A 137 19.17 -10.10 11.72
N LYS A 138 18.65 -9.17 12.50
CA LYS A 138 18.21 -7.84 12.08
C LYS A 138 19.18 -6.80 12.65
N THR A 139 19.80 -5.99 11.79
CA THR A 139 20.73 -4.94 12.21
C THR A 139 20.03 -3.60 12.40
N ILE A 140 20.78 -2.56 12.78
CA ILE A 140 20.26 -1.19 12.91
C ILE A 140 19.68 -0.68 11.58
N PHE A 141 20.28 -1.05 10.42
CA PHE A 141 19.81 -0.63 9.11
C PHE A 141 18.43 -1.22 8.76
N TYR A 142 18.13 -2.45 9.20
CA TYR A 142 16.82 -3.05 9.08
C TYR A 142 15.76 -2.24 9.85
N TYR A 143 16.07 -1.84 11.08
CA TYR A 143 15.15 -1.01 11.88
C TYR A 143 15.01 0.41 11.33
N LEU A 144 16.04 0.99 10.71
CA LEU A 144 15.95 2.27 10.01
C LEU A 144 15.02 2.20 8.79
N HIS A 145 15.11 1.13 7.99
CA HIS A 145 14.20 0.86 6.89
C HIS A 145 12.74 0.82 7.37
N TYR A 146 12.43 0.01 8.38
CA TYR A 146 11.07 -0.05 8.94
C TYR A 146 10.64 1.28 9.57
N GLY A 147 11.54 2.00 10.22
CA GLY A 147 11.28 3.34 10.74
C GLY A 147 10.85 4.31 9.66
N PHE A 148 11.50 4.27 8.50
CA PHE A 148 11.12 5.07 7.34
C PHE A 148 9.73 4.66 6.80
N SER A 149 9.46 3.38 6.63
CA SER A 149 8.16 2.86 6.19
C SER A 149 7.03 3.27 7.14
N TYR A 150 7.21 3.16 8.46
CA TYR A 150 6.22 3.61 9.44
C TYR A 150 6.03 5.14 9.45
N CYS A 151 7.09 5.91 9.21
CA CYS A 151 6.99 7.37 9.05
C CYS A 151 6.10 7.73 7.85
N LEU A 152 6.26 7.06 6.71
CA LEU A 152 5.39 7.23 5.54
C LEU A 152 3.93 6.87 5.86
N MET A 153 3.69 5.74 6.54
CA MET A 153 2.34 5.33 6.96
C MET A 153 1.70 6.36 7.89
N PHE A 154 2.48 6.92 8.83
CA PHE A 154 2.00 7.99 9.71
C PHE A 154 1.61 9.25 8.91
N CYS A 155 2.42 9.66 7.93
CA CYS A 155 2.10 10.80 7.06
C CYS A 155 0.81 10.57 6.24
N ILE A 156 0.57 9.34 5.77
CA ILE A 156 -0.67 8.97 5.07
C ILE A 156 -1.88 9.14 6.00
N ILE A 157 -1.82 8.57 7.21
CA ILE A 157 -2.89 8.67 8.21
C ILE A 157 -3.13 10.13 8.60
N ALA A 158 -2.06 10.91 8.84
CA ALA A 158 -2.14 12.33 9.17
C ALA A 158 -2.84 13.15 8.08
N SER A 159 -2.59 12.86 6.80
CA SER A 159 -3.26 13.51 5.67
C SER A 159 -4.79 13.29 5.70
N PHE A 160 -5.24 12.06 5.98
CA PHE A 160 -6.66 11.75 6.10
C PHE A 160 -7.30 12.37 7.35
N LEU A 161 -6.62 12.30 8.50
CA LEU A 161 -7.10 12.90 9.77
C LEU A 161 -7.27 14.41 9.62
N THR A 162 -6.27 15.10 9.06
CA THR A 162 -6.33 16.54 8.82
C THR A 162 -7.53 16.89 7.94
N LYS A 163 -7.75 16.11 6.86
CA LYS A 163 -8.92 16.34 6.00
C LYS A 163 -10.24 16.15 6.73
N ILE A 164 -10.37 15.08 7.51
CA ILE A 164 -11.60 14.76 8.26
C ILE A 164 -11.93 15.86 9.27
N VAL A 165 -10.91 16.47 9.91
CA VAL A 165 -11.12 17.59 10.85
C VAL A 165 -11.54 18.87 10.13
N GLN A 166 -11.01 19.13 8.94
CA GLN A 166 -11.28 20.36 8.19
C GLN A 166 -12.63 20.39 7.46
N ILE A 167 -13.24 19.22 7.24
CA ILE A 167 -14.42 19.10 6.38
C ILE A 167 -15.70 18.90 7.19
N SER A 168 -16.85 19.36 6.65
CA SER A 168 -18.15 19.15 7.28
C SER A 168 -18.53 17.67 7.39
N ASP A 169 -19.37 17.33 8.37
CA ASP A 169 -19.79 15.94 8.70
C ASP A 169 -20.36 15.19 7.50
N PHE A 170 -21.02 15.91 6.60
CA PHE A 170 -21.59 15.34 5.38
C PHE A 170 -20.53 14.66 4.49
N TYR A 171 -19.38 15.31 4.32
CA TYR A 171 -18.31 14.80 3.47
C TYR A 171 -17.34 13.87 4.19
N ARG A 172 -17.33 13.83 5.52
CA ARG A 172 -16.50 12.90 6.33
C ARG A 172 -16.70 11.44 5.98
N LYS A 173 -17.96 11.07 5.65
CA LYS A 173 -18.34 9.69 5.26
C LYS A 173 -17.54 9.13 4.08
N LYS A 174 -16.92 10.00 3.27
CA LYS A 174 -16.07 9.62 2.15
C LYS A 174 -14.66 9.20 2.61
N TYR A 175 -14.08 9.85 3.63
CA TYR A 175 -12.70 9.68 4.06
C TYR A 175 -12.54 8.68 5.20
N VAL A 176 -13.51 8.61 6.11
CA VAL A 176 -13.48 7.75 7.30
C VAL A 176 -13.26 6.26 6.95
N PRO A 177 -13.95 5.65 5.97
CA PRO A 177 -13.71 4.25 5.62
C PRO A 177 -12.27 4.00 5.15
N ILE A 178 -11.71 4.90 4.35
CA ILE A 178 -10.35 4.78 3.83
C ILE A 178 -9.33 4.91 4.96
N LEU A 179 -9.52 5.88 5.86
CA LEU A 179 -8.70 6.00 7.07
C LEU A 179 -8.76 4.73 7.91
N GLY A 180 -9.97 4.17 8.11
CA GLY A 180 -10.16 2.91 8.84
C GLY A 180 -9.37 1.76 8.25
N VAL A 181 -9.35 1.63 6.92
CA VAL A 181 -8.53 0.64 6.20
C VAL A 181 -7.05 0.82 6.52
N PHE A 182 -6.51 2.05 6.44
CA PHE A 182 -5.09 2.30 6.76
C PHE A 182 -4.75 2.00 8.21
N CYS A 183 -5.61 2.38 9.17
CA CYS A 183 -5.39 2.06 10.58
C CYS A 183 -5.35 0.55 10.83
N VAL A 184 -6.28 -0.21 10.24
CA VAL A 184 -6.31 -1.68 10.37
C VAL A 184 -5.05 -2.31 9.79
N ILE A 185 -4.59 -1.86 8.60
CA ILE A 185 -3.36 -2.36 7.99
C ILE A 185 -2.16 -2.14 8.90
N VAL A 186 -1.99 -0.92 9.43
CA VAL A 186 -0.86 -0.60 10.30
C VAL A 186 -0.86 -1.50 11.54
N ILE A 187 -2.01 -1.69 12.19
CA ILE A 187 -2.15 -2.56 13.36
C ILE A 187 -1.78 -3.99 12.99
N LEU A 188 -2.31 -4.53 11.88
CA LEU A 188 -2.03 -5.90 11.44
C LEU A 188 -0.56 -6.09 11.07
N ASN A 189 0.05 -5.10 10.40
CA ASN A 189 1.48 -5.15 10.07
C ASN A 189 2.34 -5.17 11.34
N ILE A 190 2.04 -4.33 12.34
CA ILE A 190 2.74 -4.33 13.62
C ILE A 190 2.59 -5.68 14.32
N VAL A 191 1.37 -6.25 14.37
CA VAL A 191 1.12 -7.56 14.98
C VAL A 191 1.90 -8.67 14.26
N CYS A 192 1.91 -8.69 12.93
CA CYS A 192 2.67 -9.67 12.15
C CYS A 192 4.18 -9.55 12.41
N ASN A 193 4.71 -8.32 12.48
CA ASN A 193 6.13 -8.10 12.75
C ASN A 193 6.56 -8.53 14.17
N ILE A 194 5.69 -8.35 15.17
CA ILE A 194 5.94 -8.79 16.56
C ILE A 194 5.82 -10.32 16.68
N SER A 195 4.91 -10.93 15.92
CA SER A 195 4.65 -12.38 15.99
C SER A 195 5.74 -13.23 15.33
N GLU A 196 6.72 -12.63 14.67
CA GLU A 196 7.84 -13.29 13.95
C GLU A 196 7.37 -14.44 13.04
N PHE A 197 6.22 -14.25 12.40
CA PHE A 197 5.68 -15.27 11.48
C PHE A 197 6.64 -15.43 10.28
N PRO A 198 6.95 -16.68 9.88
CA PRO A 198 7.89 -16.93 8.79
C PRO A 198 7.40 -16.46 7.42
N LEU A 199 6.10 -16.23 7.27
CA LEU A 199 5.46 -15.72 6.04
C LEU A 199 4.89 -14.33 6.31
N ASP A 200 5.08 -13.41 5.37
CA ASP A 200 4.53 -12.07 5.51
C ASP A 200 3.03 -12.03 5.19
N ILE A 201 2.23 -12.40 6.19
CA ILE A 201 0.77 -12.34 6.11
C ILE A 201 0.29 -10.89 5.95
N SER A 202 1.07 -9.90 6.39
CA SER A 202 0.70 -8.50 6.27
C SER A 202 0.54 -8.06 4.81
N LEU A 203 1.32 -8.66 3.90
CA LEU A 203 1.21 -8.42 2.46
C LEU A 203 -0.19 -8.74 1.92
N LEU A 204 -0.83 -9.83 2.37
CA LEU A 204 -2.22 -10.14 1.98
C LEU A 204 -3.19 -9.04 2.37
N PHE A 205 -3.03 -8.47 3.58
CA PHE A 205 -3.88 -7.37 4.03
C PHE A 205 -3.64 -6.10 3.22
N PHE A 206 -2.39 -5.80 2.84
CA PHE A 206 -2.08 -4.68 1.94
C PHE A 206 -2.73 -4.84 0.57
N VAL A 207 -2.75 -6.06 0.02
CA VAL A 207 -3.42 -6.38 -1.25
C VAL A 207 -4.92 -6.11 -1.15
N PHE A 208 -5.59 -6.69 -0.14
CA PHE A 208 -7.03 -6.46 0.09
C PHE A 208 -7.35 -4.98 0.25
N ALA A 209 -6.54 -4.28 1.01
CA ALA A 209 -6.72 -2.85 1.24
C ALA A 209 -6.55 -2.03 -0.04
N SER A 210 -5.57 -2.36 -0.88
CA SER A 210 -5.36 -1.66 -2.16
C SER A 210 -6.57 -1.82 -3.10
N ILE A 211 -7.15 -3.01 -3.16
CA ILE A 211 -8.37 -3.29 -3.92
C ILE A 211 -9.56 -2.51 -3.32
N LEU A 212 -9.71 -2.54 -1.99
CA LEU A 212 -10.78 -1.84 -1.29
C LEU A 212 -10.68 -0.32 -1.46
N ILE A 213 -9.48 0.25 -1.36
CA ILE A 213 -9.22 1.68 -1.59
C ILE A 213 -9.58 2.06 -3.04
N CYS A 214 -9.18 1.25 -4.02
CA CYS A 214 -9.56 1.45 -5.42
C CYS A 214 -11.08 1.48 -5.59
N TYR A 215 -11.80 0.53 -4.99
CA TYR A 215 -13.26 0.47 -5.01
C TYR A 215 -13.91 1.69 -4.34
N LEU A 216 -13.49 2.02 -3.11
CA LEU A 216 -14.05 3.13 -2.35
C LEU A 216 -13.83 4.48 -3.05
N THR A 217 -12.66 4.66 -3.66
CA THR A 217 -12.27 5.93 -4.30
C THR A 217 -12.91 6.12 -5.65
N LEU A 218 -12.87 5.10 -6.53
CA LEU A 218 -13.23 5.26 -7.94
C LEU A 218 -14.66 4.83 -8.25
N TYR A 219 -15.25 3.95 -7.45
CA TYR A 219 -16.57 3.40 -7.73
C TYR A 219 -17.65 3.94 -6.78
N ARG A 220 -17.45 3.82 -5.48
CA ARG A 220 -18.46 4.19 -4.47
C ARG A 220 -18.62 5.70 -4.34
N SER A 221 -17.53 6.42 -4.20
CA SER A 221 -17.55 7.87 -3.93
C SER A 221 -18.21 8.70 -5.06
N PRO A 222 -17.93 8.47 -6.35
CA PRO A 222 -18.61 9.19 -7.43
C PRO A 222 -20.13 8.93 -7.48
N LYS A 223 -20.56 7.67 -7.28
CA LYS A 223 -22.00 7.33 -7.29
C LYS A 223 -22.76 8.04 -6.17
N GLU A 224 -22.26 7.96 -4.92
CA GLU A 224 -22.90 8.63 -3.79
C GLU A 224 -23.02 10.15 -3.98
N LEU A 225 -22.05 10.79 -4.63
CA LEU A 225 -22.09 12.21 -4.94
C LEU A 225 -23.13 12.53 -6.01
N ILE A 226 -23.20 11.75 -7.09
CA ILE A 226 -24.19 11.95 -8.17
C ILE A 226 -25.61 11.77 -7.64
N ASP A 227 -25.88 10.70 -6.90
CA ASP A 227 -27.22 10.41 -6.36
C ASP A 227 -27.69 11.52 -5.43
N LYS A 228 -26.79 12.06 -4.57
CA LYS A 228 -27.11 13.14 -3.66
C LYS A 228 -27.28 14.48 -4.37
N THR A 229 -26.44 14.79 -5.37
CA THR A 229 -26.58 16.02 -6.15
C THR A 229 -27.89 16.01 -6.91
N LEU A 230 -28.27 14.88 -7.52
CA LEU A 230 -29.55 14.69 -8.17
C LEU A 230 -30.72 14.90 -7.19
N SER A 231 -30.65 14.31 -6.00
CA SER A 231 -31.71 14.46 -4.99
C SER A 231 -31.88 15.91 -4.51
N ILE A 232 -30.77 16.66 -4.35
CA ILE A 232 -30.82 18.08 -3.98
C ILE A 232 -31.39 18.93 -5.11
N VAL A 233 -31.00 18.66 -6.37
CA VAL A 233 -31.52 19.36 -7.54
C VAL A 233 -33.03 19.12 -7.69
N VAL A 234 -33.48 17.84 -7.59
CA VAL A 234 -34.89 17.49 -7.66
C VAL A 234 -35.71 18.11 -6.53
N ALA A 235 -35.18 18.12 -5.29
CA ALA A 235 -35.85 18.79 -4.16
C ALA A 235 -35.93 20.31 -4.36
N GLY A 236 -34.88 20.94 -4.90
CA GLY A 236 -34.88 22.35 -5.27
C GLY A 236 -35.86 22.72 -6.38
N MET A 237 -35.98 21.84 -7.39
CA MET A 237 -36.98 22.03 -8.48
C MET A 237 -38.42 21.91 -7.96
N ASN A 238 -38.72 20.94 -7.07
CA ASN A 238 -40.04 20.81 -6.48
C ASN A 238 -40.45 22.04 -5.65
N ASN A 239 -39.50 22.65 -4.92
CA ASN A 239 -39.73 23.88 -4.19
C ASN A 239 -39.92 25.09 -5.12
N ALA A 240 -39.31 25.14 -6.27
CA ALA A 240 -39.47 26.20 -7.27
C ALA A 240 -40.85 26.11 -7.99
N VAL A 241 -41.37 24.88 -8.17
CA VAL A 241 -42.70 24.67 -8.84
C VAL A 241 -43.89 25.03 -7.89
N ILE A 242 -43.68 25.02 -6.57
CA ILE A 242 -44.74 25.38 -5.60
C ILE A 242 -44.90 26.92 -5.44
N CYS A 243 -43.95 27.71 -5.95
CA CYS A 243 -43.99 29.18 -5.88
C CYS A 243 -44.67 29.85 -7.12
N PHE A 244 -45.26 29.13 -8.03
CA PHE A 244 -46.09 29.59 -9.14
C PHE A 244 -47.51 29.06 -9.00
#